data_2c939ec4396afc3a42a3739d5097295c
#
_entry.id   2c939ec4396afc3a42a3739d5097295c
#
_cell.length_a   1.000
_cell.length_b   1.000
_cell.length_c   1.000
_cell.angle_alpha   90.00
_cell.angle_beta   90.00
_cell.angle_gamma   90.00
#
_symmetry.space_group_name_H-M   'P 1'
#
loop_
_entity.id
_entity.type
_entity.pdbx_description
1 polymer ?
#
loop_
_entity_poly.entity_id
_entity_poly.type
_entity_poly.pdbx_seq_one_letter_code
_entity_poly.pdbx_strand_id
1 'polypeptide(L)'
;PRAVRDSEGAGGDRDASGEICDFEEYSWLYHESWRDPDVRWLLSTVPSCMILDDHDLRDDWNSSYAWRREMTAQPWWRDRVIGAFASYFVYQHLGNLAPDELEDNSVYQALRAADSDAERERILSDFAVAADSERGASQWSFKRDFGRVRVVMLDVRASRHLDPADRRVMDSDEWEWTRRACLDADVDHLLIGSSLPAFMLPALHHVEGWNEVVARDRPDKPLTAQVGEWIRLTVDLEHWAAFRNSFDDLVGLLTEVAAGTGAARTDAAGTDVATRRGTPPASILLLGGDVHCSYLEEVELTSPQVADSPTRVHQLVMSPFRNPLQKSIRAVNRLSVRGPVPTLMRRLARAAGVREPAVRWRMACGVRVDNGGMG
;
A
#
# COMPACT_ATOMS: atom_id res chain seq x y z
N PRO A 1 23.90 11.72 6.45
CA PRO A 1 24.24 11.38 5.09
C PRO A 1 25.43 12.19 4.63
N ARG A 2 26.61 11.70 4.86
CA ARG A 2 27.87 12.23 4.36
C ARG A 2 28.79 11.07 4.11
N ALA A 3 28.52 10.34 3.06
CA ALA A 3 29.48 9.51 2.37
C ALA A 3 28.86 8.97 1.09
N VAL A 4 28.21 9.83 0.29
CA VAL A 4 28.17 9.57 -1.12
C VAL A 4 29.61 9.72 -1.56
N ARG A 5 30.28 8.60 -1.80
CA ARG A 5 31.63 8.58 -2.33
C ARG A 5 31.62 9.34 -3.66
N ASP A 6 32.53 10.26 -3.80
CA ASP A 6 33.11 10.61 -5.09
C ASP A 6 33.80 9.35 -5.66
N SER A 7 32.98 8.36 -6.09
CA SER A 7 33.45 7.20 -6.83
C SER A 7 33.61 7.63 -8.28
N GLU A 8 34.79 8.11 -8.61
CA GLU A 8 35.31 8.07 -9.97
C GLU A 8 35.26 6.60 -10.43
N GLY A 9 34.20 6.23 -11.17
CA GLY A 9 34.18 4.92 -11.80
C GLY A 9 32.86 4.23 -12.06
N ALA A 10 31.72 4.69 -11.57
CA ALA A 10 30.43 4.15 -11.98
C ALA A 10 29.74 5.11 -12.96
N GLY A 11 29.85 4.82 -14.23
CA GLY A 11 29.27 5.61 -15.32
C GLY A 11 27.77 5.36 -15.51
N GLY A 12 26.97 5.43 -14.43
CA GLY A 12 25.52 5.53 -14.52
C GLY A 12 25.12 7.00 -14.53
N ASP A 13 24.14 7.34 -15.34
CA ASP A 13 23.55 8.68 -15.40
C ASP A 13 22.79 8.91 -14.06
N ARG A 14 23.44 9.60 -13.11
CA ARG A 14 22.88 9.83 -11.78
C ARG A 14 21.73 10.81 -11.84
N ASP A 15 20.69 10.56 -11.03
CA ASP A 15 19.66 11.54 -10.77
C ASP A 15 20.30 12.85 -10.28
N ALA A 16 19.97 13.95 -10.94
CA ALA A 16 20.47 15.29 -10.60
C ALA A 16 20.02 15.76 -9.20
N SER A 17 19.07 15.08 -8.55
CA SER A 17 18.59 15.38 -7.19
C SER A 17 19.55 14.94 -6.08
N GLY A 18 20.52 14.06 -6.40
CA GLY A 18 21.43 13.47 -5.40
C GLY A 18 20.79 12.36 -4.55
N GLU A 19 19.65 11.81 -5.00
CA GLU A 19 19.02 10.65 -4.38
C GLU A 19 19.82 9.37 -4.67
N ILE A 20 19.64 8.35 -3.80
CA ILE A 20 20.24 7.01 -3.99
C ILE A 20 19.69 6.36 -5.26
N CYS A 21 20.53 5.63 -6.00
CA CYS A 21 20.12 5.10 -7.29
C CYS A 21 20.60 3.68 -7.60
N ASP A 22 21.45 3.07 -6.80
CA ASP A 22 21.95 1.71 -7.05
C ASP A 22 21.87 0.82 -5.80
N PHE A 23 22.11 -0.48 -5.98
CA PHE A 23 22.01 -1.48 -4.92
C PHE A 23 22.98 -1.23 -3.76
N GLU A 24 24.19 -0.72 -4.04
CA GLU A 24 25.18 -0.43 -3.00
C GLU A 24 24.70 0.73 -2.12
N GLU A 25 24.19 1.80 -2.72
CA GLU A 25 23.66 2.96 -2.00
C GLU A 25 22.42 2.58 -1.16
N TYR A 26 21.50 1.76 -1.70
CA TYR A 26 20.38 1.21 -0.93
C TYR A 26 20.87 0.34 0.24
N SER A 27 21.86 -0.52 0.03
CA SER A 27 22.43 -1.36 1.09
C SER A 27 23.05 -0.51 2.20
N TRP A 28 23.71 0.60 1.87
CA TRP A 28 24.21 1.56 2.84
C TRP A 28 23.10 2.23 3.63
N LEU A 29 21.97 2.56 3.01
CA LEU A 29 20.80 3.13 3.68
C LEU A 29 20.24 2.15 4.73
N TYR A 30 20.07 0.86 4.39
CA TYR A 30 19.66 -0.17 5.35
C TYR A 30 20.66 -0.31 6.48
N HIS A 31 21.96 -0.34 6.17
CA HIS A 31 23.02 -0.42 7.18
C HIS A 31 22.96 0.77 8.14
N GLU A 32 22.81 1.99 7.64
CA GLU A 32 22.76 3.19 8.47
C GLU A 32 21.50 3.21 9.35
N SER A 33 20.35 2.84 8.79
CA SER A 33 19.07 2.85 9.50
C SER A 33 19.02 1.76 10.59
N TRP A 34 19.46 0.54 10.27
CA TRP A 34 19.32 -0.61 11.18
C TRP A 34 20.48 -0.75 12.18
N ARG A 35 21.58 -0.01 12.01
CA ARG A 35 22.66 0.01 13.01
C ARG A 35 22.34 0.84 14.24
N ASP A 36 21.32 1.70 14.20
CA ASP A 36 20.83 2.39 15.40
C ASP A 36 20.53 1.35 16.49
N PRO A 37 21.08 1.50 17.73
CA PRO A 37 20.99 0.50 18.77
C PRO A 37 19.54 0.12 19.12
N ASP A 38 18.62 1.09 19.12
CA ASP A 38 17.22 0.87 19.49
C ASP A 38 16.48 0.13 18.36
N VAL A 39 16.71 0.52 17.10
CA VAL A 39 16.15 -0.16 15.92
C VAL A 39 16.66 -1.60 15.84
N ARG A 40 17.97 -1.80 15.99
CA ARG A 40 18.57 -3.13 15.98
C ARG A 40 18.05 -4.01 17.11
N TRP A 41 17.89 -3.45 18.31
CA TRP A 41 17.29 -4.18 19.43
C TRP A 41 15.85 -4.59 19.10
N LEU A 42 15.02 -3.66 18.60
CA LEU A 42 13.63 -3.93 18.22
C LEU A 42 13.55 -5.06 17.18
N LEU A 43 14.25 -4.92 16.06
CA LEU A 43 14.22 -5.90 14.96
C LEU A 43 14.80 -7.27 15.33
N SER A 44 15.68 -7.34 16.35
CA SER A 44 16.23 -8.62 16.83
C SER A 44 15.38 -9.30 17.88
N THR A 45 14.44 -8.61 18.52
CA THR A 45 13.66 -9.13 19.65
C THR A 45 12.17 -9.24 19.37
N VAL A 46 11.65 -8.50 18.41
CA VAL A 46 10.24 -8.49 18.02
C VAL A 46 10.10 -9.04 16.60
N PRO A 47 9.29 -10.09 16.38
CA PRO A 47 8.98 -10.52 15.03
C PRO A 47 8.43 -9.37 14.21
N SER A 48 9.09 -9.10 13.09
CA SER A 48 8.77 -7.95 12.22
C SER A 48 8.49 -8.43 10.81
N CYS A 49 7.54 -7.81 10.15
CA CYS A 49 7.31 -7.94 8.72
C CYS A 49 7.15 -6.55 8.12
N MET A 50 7.51 -6.41 6.87
CA MET A 50 7.62 -5.12 6.19
C MET A 50 6.91 -5.19 4.86
N ILE A 51 6.32 -4.08 4.43
CA ILE A 51 5.66 -3.97 3.12
C ILE A 51 6.26 -2.79 2.35
N LEU A 52 6.34 -2.95 1.04
CA LEU A 52 6.84 -1.96 0.10
C LEU A 52 6.01 -0.68 0.16
N ASP A 53 6.70 0.45 0.14
CA ASP A 53 6.10 1.78 0.01
C ASP A 53 6.78 2.58 -1.10
N ASP A 54 6.28 3.77 -1.43
CA ASP A 54 6.84 4.59 -2.50
C ASP A 54 8.27 5.03 -2.21
N HIS A 55 8.56 5.39 -0.96
CA HIS A 55 9.90 5.77 -0.52
C HIS A 55 10.95 4.64 -0.59
N ASP A 56 10.56 3.39 -0.73
CA ASP A 56 11.49 2.30 -1.09
C ASP A 56 12.05 2.48 -2.51
N LEU A 57 11.36 3.22 -3.37
CA LEU A 57 11.79 3.51 -4.74
C LEU A 57 11.96 5.01 -4.98
N ARG A 58 10.87 5.76 -4.97
CA ARG A 58 10.83 7.22 -5.10
C ARG A 58 9.49 7.77 -4.66
N ASP A 59 9.51 8.93 -4.02
CA ASP A 59 8.34 9.72 -3.65
C ASP A 59 7.33 9.83 -4.82
N ASP A 60 6.04 9.71 -4.53
CA ASP A 60 4.95 9.64 -5.52
C ASP A 60 4.97 8.41 -6.46
N TRP A 61 5.75 7.37 -6.17
CA TRP A 61 5.89 6.23 -7.06
C TRP A 61 4.54 5.59 -7.43
N ASN A 62 4.33 5.44 -8.75
CA ASN A 62 3.10 4.91 -9.33
C ASN A 62 1.83 5.67 -8.93
N SER A 63 1.92 6.96 -8.64
CA SER A 63 0.74 7.79 -8.35
C SER A 63 -0.16 7.99 -9.57
N SER A 64 0.41 8.06 -10.78
CA SER A 64 -0.34 8.20 -12.03
C SER A 64 0.37 7.64 -13.25
N TYR A 65 -0.39 7.44 -14.34
CA TYR A 65 0.16 7.07 -15.65
C TYR A 65 1.15 8.11 -16.20
N ALA A 66 0.87 9.40 -15.96
CA ALA A 66 1.75 10.49 -16.40
C ALA A 66 3.08 10.45 -15.66
N TRP A 67 3.06 10.28 -14.35
CA TRP A 67 4.25 10.10 -13.52
C TRP A 67 5.08 8.90 -14.01
N ARG A 68 4.44 7.73 -14.17
CA ARG A 68 5.11 6.52 -14.64
C ARG A 68 5.83 6.72 -15.96
N ARG A 69 5.16 7.35 -16.94
CA ARG A 69 5.75 7.64 -18.25
C ARG A 69 6.94 8.60 -18.15
N GLU A 70 6.86 9.61 -17.29
CA GLU A 70 7.96 10.54 -17.06
C GLU A 70 9.17 9.85 -16.45
N MET A 71 8.97 9.05 -15.42
CA MET A 71 10.06 8.36 -14.72
C MET A 71 10.72 7.29 -15.59
N THR A 72 9.94 6.47 -16.29
CA THR A 72 10.50 5.43 -17.18
C THR A 72 11.27 6.00 -18.38
N ALA A 73 11.10 7.27 -18.71
CA ALA A 73 11.90 7.96 -19.73
C ALA A 73 13.25 8.47 -19.22
N GLN A 74 13.50 8.43 -17.90
CA GLN A 74 14.74 8.90 -17.33
C GLN A 74 15.85 7.85 -17.50
N PRO A 75 17.06 8.24 -17.89
CA PRO A 75 18.16 7.28 -18.10
C PRO A 75 18.59 6.53 -16.85
N TRP A 76 18.45 7.16 -15.66
CA TRP A 76 18.78 6.57 -14.37
C TRP A 76 17.68 5.66 -13.78
N TRP A 77 16.48 5.64 -14.34
CA TRP A 77 15.31 4.94 -13.77
C TRP A 77 15.56 3.43 -13.63
N ARG A 78 16.15 2.82 -14.64
CA ARG A 78 16.43 1.38 -14.62
C ARG A 78 17.34 0.98 -13.45
N ASP A 79 18.41 1.73 -13.21
CA ASP A 79 19.38 1.42 -12.15
C ASP A 79 18.75 1.63 -10.78
N ARG A 80 17.92 2.66 -10.62
CA ARG A 80 17.13 2.87 -9.41
C ARG A 80 16.17 1.73 -9.14
N VAL A 81 15.42 1.27 -10.14
CA VAL A 81 14.50 0.12 -10.00
C VAL A 81 15.26 -1.12 -9.55
N ILE A 82 16.41 -1.40 -10.16
CA ILE A 82 17.27 -2.53 -9.76
C ILE A 82 17.72 -2.37 -8.31
N GLY A 83 18.26 -1.22 -7.96
CA GLY A 83 18.72 -0.95 -6.59
C GLY A 83 17.62 -1.11 -5.55
N ALA A 84 16.46 -0.50 -5.79
CA ALA A 84 15.31 -0.53 -4.90
C ALA A 84 14.73 -1.95 -4.72
N PHE A 85 14.30 -2.58 -5.81
CA PHE A 85 13.63 -3.89 -5.70
C PHE A 85 14.58 -5.02 -5.28
N ALA A 86 15.83 -5.02 -5.74
CA ALA A 86 16.79 -6.01 -5.30
C ALA A 86 17.11 -5.88 -3.81
N SER A 87 17.29 -4.66 -3.31
CA SER A 87 17.53 -4.42 -1.88
C SER A 87 16.30 -4.72 -1.04
N TYR A 88 15.10 -4.28 -1.46
CA TYR A 88 13.85 -4.61 -0.79
C TYR A 88 13.65 -6.14 -0.71
N PHE A 89 13.85 -6.85 -1.82
CA PHE A 89 13.75 -8.31 -1.84
C PHE A 89 14.65 -8.95 -0.79
N VAL A 90 15.93 -8.57 -0.77
CA VAL A 90 16.94 -9.19 0.12
C VAL A 90 16.73 -8.78 1.59
N TYR A 91 16.50 -7.50 1.85
CA TYR A 91 16.48 -6.98 3.23
C TYR A 91 15.12 -7.04 3.90
N GLN A 92 14.04 -7.03 3.13
CA GLN A 92 12.67 -7.02 3.68
C GLN A 92 11.86 -8.25 3.26
N HIS A 93 11.67 -8.47 1.95
CA HIS A 93 10.70 -9.45 1.45
C HIS A 93 11.04 -10.89 1.86
N LEU A 94 12.29 -11.31 1.77
CA LEU A 94 12.69 -12.67 2.20
C LEU A 94 12.36 -12.95 3.68
N GLY A 95 12.43 -11.94 4.53
CA GLY A 95 12.04 -12.01 5.94
C GLY A 95 10.53 -12.16 6.17
N ASN A 96 9.73 -11.79 5.18
CA ASN A 96 8.28 -11.94 5.22
C ASN A 96 7.81 -13.35 4.85
N LEU A 97 8.61 -14.14 4.12
CA LEU A 97 8.22 -15.46 3.62
C LEU A 97 8.25 -16.53 4.71
N ALA A 98 7.25 -17.41 4.75
CA ALA A 98 7.29 -18.60 5.58
C ALA A 98 8.38 -19.57 5.07
N PRO A 99 8.86 -20.51 5.88
CA PRO A 99 9.92 -21.43 5.44
C PRO A 99 9.59 -22.21 4.15
N ASP A 100 8.35 -22.65 4.00
CA ASP A 100 7.86 -23.33 2.81
C ASP A 100 7.74 -22.37 1.61
N GLU A 101 7.22 -21.18 1.81
CA GLU A 101 7.18 -20.13 0.77
C GLU A 101 8.59 -19.73 0.32
N LEU A 102 9.56 -19.70 1.24
CA LEU A 102 10.95 -19.41 0.92
C LEU A 102 11.59 -20.54 0.10
N GLU A 103 11.29 -21.80 0.43
CA GLU A 103 11.76 -22.96 -0.33
C GLU A 103 11.17 -22.99 -1.74
N ASP A 104 9.94 -22.54 -1.93
CA ASP A 104 9.27 -22.47 -3.24
C ASP A 104 9.62 -21.21 -4.03
N ASN A 105 10.28 -20.22 -3.42
CA ASN A 105 10.64 -18.96 -4.10
C ASN A 105 11.76 -19.17 -5.14
N SER A 106 11.42 -19.07 -6.42
CA SER A 106 12.33 -19.35 -7.53
C SER A 106 13.55 -18.42 -7.56
N VAL A 107 13.39 -17.14 -7.20
CA VAL A 107 14.50 -16.16 -7.17
C VAL A 107 15.47 -16.52 -6.05
N TYR A 108 14.96 -16.83 -4.87
CA TYR A 108 15.79 -17.27 -3.73
C TYR A 108 16.56 -18.56 -4.07
N GLN A 109 15.90 -19.54 -4.68
CA GLN A 109 16.57 -20.77 -5.08
C GLN A 109 17.65 -20.54 -6.13
N ALA A 110 17.39 -19.66 -7.12
CA ALA A 110 18.38 -19.27 -8.12
C ALA A 110 19.59 -18.58 -7.49
N LEU A 111 19.38 -17.67 -6.54
CA LEU A 111 20.46 -17.00 -5.80
C LEU A 111 21.31 -17.96 -4.99
N ARG A 112 20.68 -18.97 -4.38
CA ARG A 112 21.41 -20.02 -3.64
C ARG A 112 22.23 -20.94 -4.52
N ALA A 113 21.73 -21.20 -5.74
CA ALA A 113 22.41 -22.07 -6.71
C ALA A 113 23.49 -21.36 -7.53
N ALA A 114 23.55 -20.03 -7.50
CA ALA A 114 24.48 -19.24 -8.29
C ALA A 114 25.93 -19.45 -7.82
N ASP A 115 26.82 -19.70 -8.79
CA ASP A 115 28.23 -20.00 -8.55
C ASP A 115 29.11 -18.76 -8.33
N SER A 116 28.60 -17.56 -8.67
CA SER A 116 29.36 -16.29 -8.57
C SER A 116 28.50 -15.11 -8.15
N ASP A 117 29.15 -14.07 -7.61
CA ASP A 117 28.47 -12.82 -7.25
C ASP A 117 27.92 -12.10 -8.49
N ALA A 118 28.63 -12.16 -9.63
CA ALA A 118 28.13 -11.59 -10.88
C ALA A 118 26.84 -12.28 -11.37
N GLU A 119 26.70 -13.58 -11.12
CA GLU A 119 25.47 -14.30 -11.44
C GLU A 119 24.34 -13.92 -10.49
N ARG A 120 24.61 -13.77 -9.19
CA ARG A 120 23.62 -13.29 -8.19
C ARG A 120 23.13 -11.88 -8.54
N GLU A 121 24.04 -10.99 -8.89
CA GLU A 121 23.73 -9.64 -9.34
C GLU A 121 22.81 -9.64 -10.57
N ARG A 122 23.13 -10.48 -11.56
CA ARG A 122 22.29 -10.62 -12.75
C ARG A 122 20.89 -11.15 -12.42
N ILE A 123 20.77 -12.18 -11.58
CA ILE A 123 19.49 -12.73 -11.14
C ILE A 123 18.63 -11.66 -10.46
N LEU A 124 19.20 -10.90 -9.53
CA LEU A 124 18.50 -9.82 -8.84
C LEU A 124 18.10 -8.69 -9.79
N SER A 125 18.98 -8.33 -10.71
CA SER A 125 18.71 -7.28 -11.71
C SER A 125 17.58 -7.69 -12.67
N ASP A 126 17.61 -8.90 -13.17
CA ASP A 126 16.58 -9.43 -14.07
C ASP A 126 15.22 -9.50 -13.34
N PHE A 127 15.22 -9.99 -12.09
CA PHE A 127 14.02 -10.02 -11.24
C PHE A 127 13.47 -8.62 -10.98
N ALA A 128 14.32 -7.67 -10.58
CA ALA A 128 13.90 -6.30 -10.26
C ALA A 128 13.28 -5.59 -11.47
N VAL A 129 13.87 -5.76 -12.64
CA VAL A 129 13.32 -5.20 -13.89
C VAL A 129 11.98 -5.84 -14.24
N ALA A 130 11.86 -7.16 -14.10
CA ALA A 130 10.60 -7.85 -14.35
C ALA A 130 9.52 -7.40 -13.34
N ALA A 131 9.87 -7.28 -12.06
CA ALA A 131 8.95 -6.84 -11.00
C ALA A 131 8.39 -5.43 -11.24
N ASP A 132 9.16 -4.54 -11.89
CA ASP A 132 8.70 -3.20 -12.24
C ASP A 132 7.85 -3.17 -13.53
N SER A 133 8.15 -4.02 -14.50
CA SER A 133 7.64 -3.89 -15.88
C SER A 133 6.62 -4.96 -16.28
N GLU A 134 6.63 -6.12 -15.63
CA GLU A 134 5.82 -7.27 -16.02
C GLU A 134 4.78 -7.60 -14.97
N ARG A 135 3.51 -7.67 -15.37
CA ARG A 135 2.41 -8.06 -14.48
C ARG A 135 2.62 -9.49 -13.97
N GLY A 136 2.49 -9.68 -12.67
CA GLY A 136 2.60 -11.00 -12.03
C GLY A 136 4.03 -11.54 -11.92
N ALA A 137 5.06 -10.77 -12.29
CA ALA A 137 6.47 -11.17 -12.13
C ALA A 137 6.92 -11.20 -10.65
N SER A 138 6.23 -10.47 -9.79
CA SER A 138 6.45 -10.45 -8.35
C SER A 138 5.13 -10.38 -7.62
N GLN A 139 5.10 -10.94 -6.42
CA GLN A 139 4.01 -10.77 -5.47
C GLN A 139 4.61 -10.27 -4.16
N TRP A 140 4.32 -9.03 -3.83
CA TRP A 140 4.84 -8.42 -2.61
C TRP A 140 3.89 -8.56 -1.43
N SER A 141 2.59 -8.73 -1.68
CA SER A 141 1.61 -9.07 -0.65
C SER A 141 1.89 -10.46 -0.07
N PHE A 142 1.68 -10.60 1.23
CA PHE A 142 1.89 -11.86 1.94
C PHE A 142 0.89 -12.02 3.08
N LYS A 143 0.78 -13.24 3.60
CA LYS A 143 -0.05 -13.54 4.76
C LYS A 143 0.73 -14.31 5.81
N ARG A 144 0.32 -14.20 7.08
CA ARG A 144 0.85 -14.96 8.21
C ARG A 144 -0.27 -15.38 9.13
N ASP A 145 -0.25 -16.64 9.53
CA ASP A 145 -1.20 -17.22 10.47
C ASP A 145 -0.54 -17.44 11.84
N PHE A 146 -1.14 -16.84 12.85
CA PHE A 146 -0.75 -16.97 14.25
C PHE A 146 -1.90 -17.62 15.03
N GLY A 147 -2.10 -18.92 14.86
CA GLY A 147 -3.23 -19.65 15.42
C GLY A 147 -4.57 -19.13 14.91
N ARG A 148 -5.32 -18.43 15.76
CA ARG A 148 -6.63 -17.85 15.41
C ARG A 148 -6.57 -16.40 14.91
N VAL A 149 -5.37 -15.91 14.57
CA VAL A 149 -5.14 -14.58 14.02
C VAL A 149 -4.46 -14.71 12.66
N ARG A 150 -4.97 -14.04 11.65
CA ARG A 150 -4.31 -13.89 10.33
C ARG A 150 -3.92 -12.44 10.09
N VAL A 151 -2.69 -12.25 9.67
CA VAL A 151 -2.20 -10.99 9.11
C VAL A 151 -2.11 -11.14 7.60
N VAL A 152 -2.71 -10.22 6.85
CA VAL A 152 -2.61 -10.10 5.40
C VAL A 152 -2.03 -8.73 5.10
N MET A 153 -0.83 -8.68 4.51
CA MET A 153 -0.18 -7.43 4.12
C MET A 153 -0.34 -7.23 2.62
N LEU A 154 -0.79 -6.05 2.23
CA LEU A 154 -1.15 -5.73 0.85
C LEU A 154 -0.12 -4.78 0.23
N ASP A 155 0.38 -5.15 -0.93
CA ASP A 155 1.06 -4.22 -1.82
C ASP A 155 0.04 -3.32 -2.49
N VAL A 156 0.16 -2.02 -2.24
CA VAL A 156 -0.71 -0.98 -2.81
C VAL A 156 0.10 0.03 -3.65
N ARG A 157 1.33 -0.35 -4.00
CA ARG A 157 2.26 0.49 -4.76
C ARG A 157 2.72 -0.15 -6.07
N ALA A 158 3.37 -1.31 -6.01
CA ALA A 158 3.97 -1.95 -7.19
C ALA A 158 2.92 -2.48 -8.17
N SER A 159 1.87 -3.11 -7.65
CA SER A 159 0.82 -3.72 -8.46
C SER A 159 -0.27 -2.76 -8.96
N ARG A 160 -0.10 -1.43 -8.79
CA ARG A 160 -1.08 -0.44 -9.23
C ARG A 160 -1.41 -0.54 -10.72
N HIS A 161 -2.70 -0.54 -11.03
CA HIS A 161 -3.20 -0.38 -12.39
C HIS A 161 -3.52 1.09 -12.65
N LEU A 162 -2.75 1.72 -13.56
CA LEU A 162 -2.74 3.17 -13.75
C LEU A 162 -3.50 3.64 -15.01
N ASP A 163 -4.26 2.76 -15.68
CA ASP A 163 -5.09 3.16 -16.80
C ASP A 163 -6.07 4.26 -16.34
N PRO A 164 -6.06 5.46 -16.94
CA PRO A 164 -6.94 6.56 -16.54
C PRO A 164 -8.43 6.21 -16.57
N ALA A 165 -8.84 5.22 -17.37
CA ALA A 165 -10.22 4.77 -17.46
C ALA A 165 -10.63 3.84 -16.30
N ASP A 166 -9.67 3.08 -15.74
CA ASP A 166 -9.91 2.11 -14.65
C ASP A 166 -8.71 2.04 -13.70
N ARG A 167 -8.44 3.12 -12.99
CA ARG A 167 -7.36 3.15 -12.00
C ARG A 167 -7.68 2.28 -10.79
N ARG A 168 -6.68 1.47 -10.37
CA ARG A 168 -6.79 0.58 -9.22
C ARG A 168 -5.52 0.57 -8.37
N VAL A 169 -5.65 0.39 -7.05
CA VAL A 169 -4.49 0.31 -6.15
C VAL A 169 -3.70 -0.97 -6.33
N MET A 170 -4.30 -2.00 -6.93
CA MET A 170 -3.65 -3.25 -7.30
C MET A 170 -4.30 -3.83 -8.55
N ASP A 171 -3.60 -4.67 -9.27
CA ASP A 171 -4.14 -5.35 -10.44
C ASP A 171 -5.11 -6.49 -10.08
N SER A 172 -5.66 -7.14 -11.10
CA SER A 172 -6.66 -8.20 -10.91
C SER A 172 -6.14 -9.43 -10.18
N ASP A 173 -4.87 -9.80 -10.41
CA ASP A 173 -4.30 -11.03 -9.88
C ASP A 173 -3.96 -10.85 -8.40
N GLU A 174 -3.39 -9.70 -8.04
CA GLU A 174 -3.14 -9.29 -6.66
C GLU A 174 -4.44 -9.11 -5.87
N TRP A 175 -5.48 -8.55 -6.50
CA TRP A 175 -6.79 -8.44 -5.88
C TRP A 175 -7.44 -9.80 -5.63
N GLU A 176 -7.35 -10.72 -6.56
CA GLU A 176 -7.91 -12.07 -6.39
C GLU A 176 -7.15 -12.85 -5.31
N TRP A 177 -5.83 -12.70 -5.23
CA TRP A 177 -5.04 -13.24 -4.14
C TRP A 177 -5.48 -12.66 -2.78
N THR A 178 -5.64 -11.33 -2.70
CA THR A 178 -6.12 -10.62 -1.51
C THR A 178 -7.49 -11.17 -1.05
N ARG A 179 -8.42 -11.31 -1.97
CA ARG A 179 -9.74 -11.88 -1.68
C ARG A 179 -9.63 -13.29 -1.09
N ARG A 180 -8.87 -14.16 -1.74
CA ARG A 180 -8.63 -15.52 -1.24
C ARG A 180 -7.98 -15.52 0.13
N ALA A 181 -6.94 -14.72 0.34
CA ALA A 181 -6.24 -14.63 1.60
C ALA A 181 -7.16 -14.20 2.77
N CYS A 182 -8.11 -13.29 2.51
CA CYS A 182 -9.06 -12.82 3.51
C CYS A 182 -10.25 -13.77 3.71
N LEU A 183 -10.78 -14.36 2.63
CA LEU A 183 -12.00 -15.17 2.67
C LEU A 183 -11.76 -16.63 3.08
N ASP A 184 -10.58 -17.19 2.80
CA ASP A 184 -10.21 -18.56 3.20
C ASP A 184 -9.73 -18.67 4.66
N ALA A 185 -9.73 -17.59 5.40
CA ALA A 185 -9.25 -17.57 6.76
C ALA A 185 -10.32 -18.07 7.77
N ASP A 186 -10.08 -19.15 8.49
CA ASP A 186 -10.87 -19.55 9.68
C ASP A 186 -10.18 -19.02 10.93
N VAL A 187 -10.38 -17.75 11.23
CA VAL A 187 -9.72 -17.03 12.33
C VAL A 187 -10.71 -16.19 13.13
N ASP A 188 -10.36 -15.89 14.36
CA ASP A 188 -11.13 -14.97 15.21
C ASP A 188 -10.81 -13.50 14.90
N HIS A 189 -9.58 -13.25 14.46
CA HIS A 189 -9.12 -11.90 14.17
C HIS A 189 -8.42 -11.86 12.81
N LEU A 190 -8.85 -10.96 11.94
CA LEU A 190 -8.22 -10.69 10.65
C LEU A 190 -7.58 -9.30 10.69
N LEU A 191 -6.27 -9.23 10.48
CA LEU A 191 -5.52 -8.00 10.34
C LEU A 191 -5.20 -7.80 8.85
N ILE A 192 -5.55 -6.66 8.27
CA ILE A 192 -5.24 -6.31 6.88
C ILE A 192 -4.40 -5.05 6.93
N GLY A 193 -3.14 -5.16 6.56
CA GLY A 193 -2.20 -4.04 6.54
C GLY A 193 -1.86 -3.60 5.13
N SER A 194 -1.62 -2.32 4.96
CA SER A 194 -1.07 -1.72 3.74
C SER A 194 -0.23 -0.50 4.09
N SER A 195 0.65 -0.06 3.19
CA SER A 195 1.41 1.16 3.44
C SER A 195 0.49 2.38 3.61
N LEU A 196 -0.60 2.44 2.87
CA LEU A 196 -1.59 3.52 2.91
C LEU A 196 -2.84 3.14 3.72
N PRO A 197 -3.43 4.07 4.50
CA PRO A 197 -4.69 3.81 5.19
C PRO A 197 -5.86 3.71 4.20
N ALA A 198 -6.77 2.76 4.45
CA ALA A 198 -7.98 2.59 3.65
C ALA A 198 -8.99 3.73 3.89
N PHE A 199 -9.15 4.14 5.14
CA PHE A 199 -10.02 5.23 5.55
C PHE A 199 -9.17 6.42 5.96
N MET A 200 -9.23 7.48 5.15
CA MET A 200 -8.54 8.73 5.42
C MET A 200 -9.38 9.63 6.31
N LEU A 201 -8.72 10.64 6.89
CA LEU A 201 -9.39 11.74 7.59
C LEU A 201 -10.57 12.24 6.74
N PRO A 202 -11.79 12.37 7.29
CA PRO A 202 -13.01 12.46 6.49
C PRO A 202 -13.04 13.51 5.38
N ALA A 203 -12.47 14.71 5.60
CA ALA A 203 -12.44 15.72 4.55
C ALA A 203 -11.48 15.36 3.42
N LEU A 204 -10.29 14.81 3.74
CA LEU A 204 -9.30 14.37 2.75
C LEU A 204 -9.86 13.24 1.90
N HIS A 205 -10.47 12.25 2.51
CA HIS A 205 -11.14 11.16 1.77
C HIS A 205 -12.14 11.69 0.73
N HIS A 206 -12.94 12.69 1.09
CA HIS A 206 -13.89 13.26 0.15
C HIS A 206 -13.22 14.11 -0.94
N VAL A 207 -12.12 14.78 -0.63
CA VAL A 207 -11.32 15.52 -1.63
C VAL A 207 -10.70 14.56 -2.63
N GLU A 208 -10.16 13.44 -2.17
CA GLU A 208 -9.60 12.40 -3.06
C GLU A 208 -10.66 11.82 -3.98
N GLY A 209 -11.79 11.39 -3.43
CA GLY A 209 -12.90 10.88 -4.24
C GLY A 209 -13.44 11.91 -5.24
N TRP A 210 -13.50 13.18 -4.87
CA TRP A 210 -13.84 14.28 -5.78
C TRP A 210 -12.79 14.43 -6.89
N ASN A 211 -11.52 14.45 -6.53
CA ASN A 211 -10.42 14.58 -7.47
C ASN A 211 -10.38 13.42 -8.48
N GLU A 212 -10.61 12.19 -8.03
CA GLU A 212 -10.67 11.00 -8.89
C GLU A 212 -11.72 11.15 -10.01
N VAL A 213 -12.90 11.71 -9.68
CA VAL A 213 -13.95 11.95 -10.68
C VAL A 213 -13.59 13.09 -11.61
N VAL A 214 -12.91 14.15 -11.12
CA VAL A 214 -12.51 15.33 -11.90
C VAL A 214 -11.32 15.01 -12.80
N ALA A 215 -10.34 14.26 -12.29
CA ALA A 215 -9.12 13.89 -13.02
C ALA A 215 -9.32 12.75 -14.02
N ARG A 216 -10.48 12.04 -13.95
CA ARG A 216 -10.78 10.97 -14.90
C ARG A 216 -10.72 11.51 -16.32
N ASP A 217 -9.99 10.80 -17.19
CA ASP A 217 -9.88 11.18 -18.59
C ASP A 217 -11.26 11.17 -19.25
N ARG A 218 -11.70 12.36 -19.65
CA ARG A 218 -12.96 12.58 -20.34
C ARG A 218 -12.68 13.35 -21.62
N PRO A 219 -12.93 12.75 -22.78
CA PRO A 219 -12.72 13.41 -24.07
C PRO A 219 -13.49 14.74 -24.21
N ASP A 220 -14.63 14.86 -23.51
CA ASP A 220 -15.48 16.06 -23.49
C ASP A 220 -14.95 17.19 -22.58
N LYS A 221 -14.03 16.89 -21.65
CA LYS A 221 -13.51 17.83 -20.65
C LYS A 221 -12.00 17.72 -20.40
N PRO A 222 -11.16 17.86 -21.42
CA PRO A 222 -9.72 17.61 -21.28
C PRO A 222 -9.02 18.58 -20.30
N LEU A 223 -9.47 19.83 -20.21
CA LEU A 223 -8.90 20.82 -19.29
C LEU A 223 -9.18 20.49 -17.81
N THR A 224 -10.38 19.99 -17.51
CA THR A 224 -10.70 19.59 -16.12
C THR A 224 -9.91 18.37 -15.68
N ALA A 225 -9.67 17.42 -16.58
CA ALA A 225 -8.82 16.26 -16.31
C ALA A 225 -7.37 16.69 -16.03
N GLN A 226 -6.81 17.60 -16.83
CA GLN A 226 -5.46 18.14 -16.59
C GLN A 226 -5.34 18.89 -15.26
N VAL A 227 -6.34 19.72 -14.91
CA VAL A 227 -6.35 20.41 -13.61
C VAL A 227 -6.49 19.42 -12.46
N GLY A 228 -7.33 18.39 -12.60
CA GLY A 228 -7.48 17.34 -11.61
C GLY A 228 -6.18 16.57 -11.40
N GLU A 229 -5.48 16.22 -12.47
CA GLU A 229 -4.19 15.54 -12.39
C GLU A 229 -3.11 16.44 -11.74
N TRP A 230 -3.06 17.70 -12.11
CA TRP A 230 -2.16 18.66 -11.47
C TRP A 230 -2.43 18.78 -9.95
N ILE A 231 -3.70 18.85 -9.54
CA ILE A 231 -4.06 18.85 -8.11
C ILE A 231 -3.59 17.56 -7.44
N ARG A 232 -3.82 16.40 -8.05
CA ARG A 232 -3.42 15.09 -7.54
C ARG A 232 -1.93 15.06 -7.20
N LEU A 233 -1.08 15.44 -8.17
CA LEU A 233 0.37 15.45 -8.00
C LEU A 233 0.88 16.54 -7.05
N THR A 234 0.14 17.64 -6.88
CA THR A 234 0.57 18.76 -6.02
C THR A 234 0.25 18.54 -4.55
N VAL A 235 -0.81 17.76 -4.25
CA VAL A 235 -1.36 17.58 -2.90
C VAL A 235 -1.31 16.11 -2.49
N ASP A 236 -0.62 15.29 -3.26
CA ASP A 236 -0.38 13.88 -2.99
C ASP A 236 -1.68 13.10 -2.68
N LEU A 237 -2.61 13.12 -3.65
CA LEU A 237 -3.90 12.45 -3.55
C LEU A 237 -3.79 11.03 -4.13
N GLU A 238 -3.26 10.10 -3.36
CA GLU A 238 -2.92 8.76 -3.84
C GLU A 238 -3.42 7.61 -2.95
N HIS A 239 -4.20 7.92 -1.92
CA HIS A 239 -4.75 6.91 -1.01
C HIS A 239 -5.92 6.15 -1.65
N TRP A 240 -6.49 5.20 -0.94
CA TRP A 240 -7.55 4.33 -1.46
C TRP A 240 -8.75 5.09 -2.06
N ALA A 241 -9.12 6.25 -1.51
CA ALA A 241 -10.22 7.06 -2.04
C ALA A 241 -9.92 7.68 -3.41
N ALA A 242 -8.64 7.87 -3.75
CA ALA A 242 -8.18 8.30 -5.08
C ALA A 242 -8.22 7.17 -6.12
N PHE A 243 -8.50 5.94 -5.70
CA PHE A 243 -8.74 4.75 -6.53
C PHE A 243 -10.11 4.18 -6.18
N ARG A 244 -11.14 4.91 -6.55
CA ARG A 244 -12.50 4.67 -6.07
C ARG A 244 -13.01 3.24 -6.27
N ASN A 245 -12.72 2.62 -7.41
CA ASN A 245 -13.14 1.25 -7.67
C ASN A 245 -12.52 0.28 -6.66
N SER A 246 -11.22 0.42 -6.36
CA SER A 246 -10.54 -0.42 -5.37
C SER A 246 -11.03 -0.18 -3.95
N PHE A 247 -11.37 1.06 -3.61
CA PHE A 247 -11.99 1.36 -2.32
C PHE A 247 -13.35 0.68 -2.16
N ASP A 248 -14.20 0.73 -3.18
CA ASP A 248 -15.52 0.09 -3.17
C ASP A 248 -15.37 -1.45 -3.12
N ASP A 249 -14.38 -2.02 -3.83
CA ASP A 249 -14.04 -3.44 -3.79
C ASP A 249 -13.57 -3.87 -2.39
N LEU A 250 -12.72 -3.08 -1.73
CA LEU A 250 -12.29 -3.35 -0.35
C LEU A 250 -13.47 -3.33 0.63
N VAL A 251 -14.36 -2.35 0.54
CA VAL A 251 -15.57 -2.29 1.38
C VAL A 251 -16.46 -3.50 1.13
N GLY A 252 -16.56 -3.96 -0.12
CA GLY A 252 -17.23 -5.20 -0.49
C GLY A 252 -16.60 -6.42 0.18
N LEU A 253 -15.28 -6.57 0.10
CA LEU A 253 -14.54 -7.65 0.74
C LEU A 253 -14.70 -7.67 2.27
N LEU A 254 -14.59 -6.50 2.92
CA LEU A 254 -14.84 -6.40 4.36
C LEU A 254 -16.26 -6.83 4.73
N THR A 255 -17.23 -6.49 3.89
CA THR A 255 -18.64 -6.90 4.06
C THR A 255 -18.80 -8.42 3.92
N GLU A 256 -18.18 -9.02 2.92
CA GLU A 256 -18.21 -10.49 2.70
C GLU A 256 -17.56 -11.22 3.89
N VAL A 257 -16.41 -10.77 4.35
CA VAL A 257 -15.72 -11.34 5.52
C VAL A 257 -16.59 -11.22 6.78
N ALA A 258 -17.16 -10.04 7.03
CA ALA A 258 -18.01 -9.80 8.19
C ALA A 258 -19.37 -10.56 8.10
N ALA A 259 -19.83 -10.88 6.91
CA ALA A 259 -21.01 -11.74 6.70
C ALA A 259 -20.71 -13.23 6.88
N GLY A 260 -19.44 -13.63 7.07
CA GLY A 260 -19.04 -15.03 7.17
C GLY A 260 -19.08 -15.75 5.80
N THR A 261 -18.92 -15.03 4.71
CA THR A 261 -18.81 -15.60 3.37
C THR A 261 -17.41 -16.18 3.20
N GLY A 262 -17.29 -17.44 2.77
CA GLY A 262 -16.02 -18.06 2.40
C GLY A 262 -15.66 -17.75 0.95
N ALA A 263 -14.40 -17.99 0.57
CA ALA A 263 -14.00 -17.91 -0.83
C ALA A 263 -14.79 -18.90 -1.69
N ALA A 264 -15.06 -18.50 -2.93
CA ALA A 264 -15.66 -19.41 -3.90
C ALA A 264 -14.69 -20.60 -4.13
N ARG A 265 -15.22 -21.81 -4.03
CA ARG A 265 -14.52 -23.02 -4.45
C ARG A 265 -15.14 -23.53 -5.74
N THR A 266 -14.28 -23.79 -6.70
CA THR A 266 -14.71 -24.45 -7.93
C THR A 266 -15.04 -25.91 -7.60
N ASP A 267 -16.26 -26.34 -7.83
CA ASP A 267 -16.67 -27.75 -7.65
C ASP A 267 -16.08 -28.64 -8.77
N ALA A 268 -16.29 -29.95 -8.64
CA ALA A 268 -15.86 -30.92 -9.64
C ALA A 268 -16.49 -30.74 -11.03
N ALA A 269 -17.53 -29.90 -11.15
CA ALA A 269 -18.21 -29.55 -12.39
C ALA A 269 -17.70 -28.22 -12.98
N GLY A 270 -16.73 -27.56 -12.34
CA GLY A 270 -16.17 -26.28 -12.79
C GLY A 270 -17.06 -25.07 -12.44
N THR A 271 -17.98 -25.22 -11.49
CA THR A 271 -18.88 -24.15 -11.04
C THR A 271 -18.33 -23.53 -9.75
N ASP A 272 -18.22 -22.20 -9.74
CA ASP A 272 -17.84 -21.47 -8.54
C ASP A 272 -18.98 -21.47 -7.52
N VAL A 273 -18.78 -22.16 -6.42
CA VAL A 273 -19.73 -22.22 -5.31
C VAL A 273 -19.18 -21.38 -4.17
N ALA A 274 -19.87 -20.30 -3.80
CA ALA A 274 -19.56 -19.55 -2.60
C ALA A 274 -19.78 -20.42 -1.37
N THR A 275 -18.71 -20.81 -0.70
CA THR A 275 -18.80 -21.57 0.55
C THR A 275 -19.01 -20.60 1.70
N ARG A 276 -20.02 -20.84 2.55
CA ARG A 276 -20.14 -20.15 3.83
C ARG A 276 -18.94 -20.50 4.67
N ARG A 277 -18.20 -19.50 5.12
CA ARG A 277 -17.04 -19.66 5.99
C ARG A 277 -17.36 -20.25 7.36
N GLY A 278 -18.59 -20.16 7.80
CA GLY A 278 -18.98 -20.48 9.16
C GLY A 278 -19.14 -19.23 10.02
N THR A 279 -18.40 -19.16 11.14
CA THR A 279 -18.49 -17.98 12.04
C THR A 279 -17.64 -16.84 11.48
N PRO A 280 -18.18 -15.61 11.31
CA PRO A 280 -17.38 -14.45 10.93
C PRO A 280 -16.35 -14.13 12.03
N PRO A 281 -15.20 -13.50 11.70
CA PRO A 281 -14.21 -13.12 12.69
C PRO A 281 -14.82 -12.13 13.69
N ALA A 282 -14.37 -12.21 14.94
CA ALA A 282 -14.80 -11.26 15.97
C ALA A 282 -14.33 -9.82 15.66
N SER A 283 -13.16 -9.69 15.00
CA SER A 283 -12.67 -8.39 14.56
C SER A 283 -11.93 -8.43 13.23
N ILE A 284 -12.03 -7.31 12.50
CA ILE A 284 -11.18 -6.95 11.36
C ILE A 284 -10.44 -5.67 11.75
N LEU A 285 -9.11 -5.72 11.70
CA LEU A 285 -8.26 -4.56 11.98
C LEU A 285 -7.54 -4.16 10.70
N LEU A 286 -7.76 -2.93 10.24
CA LEU A 286 -7.01 -2.34 9.15
C LEU A 286 -5.80 -1.61 9.73
N LEU A 287 -4.62 -1.84 9.17
CA LEU A 287 -3.37 -1.21 9.57
C LEU A 287 -2.86 -0.35 8.43
N GLY A 288 -2.48 0.89 8.72
CA GLY A 288 -1.96 1.83 7.72
C GLY A 288 -0.85 2.71 8.26
N GLY A 289 -0.08 3.30 7.36
CA GLY A 289 1.03 4.20 7.65
C GLY A 289 1.03 5.43 6.75
N ASP A 290 2.20 5.94 6.44
CA ASP A 290 2.56 6.95 5.44
C ASP A 290 1.96 8.38 5.57
N VAL A 291 0.86 8.55 6.21
CA VAL A 291 0.11 9.83 6.25
C VAL A 291 0.60 10.84 7.31
N HIS A 292 1.78 10.63 7.88
CA HIS A 292 2.41 11.54 8.84
C HIS A 292 1.52 11.98 10.02
N CYS A 293 0.54 11.17 10.37
CA CYS A 293 -0.29 11.33 11.57
C CYS A 293 -0.77 9.96 12.06
N SER A 294 -1.10 9.88 13.35
CA SER A 294 -1.60 8.64 13.94
C SER A 294 -3.03 8.84 14.41
N TYR A 295 -3.88 7.86 14.17
CA TYR A 295 -5.28 7.89 14.56
C TYR A 295 -5.88 6.49 14.66
N LEU A 296 -6.98 6.39 15.37
CA LEU A 296 -7.80 5.20 15.49
C LEU A 296 -9.23 5.51 15.04
N GLU A 297 -9.76 4.67 14.18
CA GLU A 297 -11.13 4.79 13.66
C GLU A 297 -11.95 3.55 13.98
N GLU A 298 -13.21 3.78 14.33
CA GLU A 298 -14.25 2.77 14.31
C GLU A 298 -14.94 2.79 12.95
N VAL A 299 -15.06 1.63 12.32
CA VAL A 299 -15.63 1.46 10.99
C VAL A 299 -16.92 0.67 11.09
N GLU A 300 -17.99 1.24 10.56
CA GLU A 300 -19.34 0.65 10.50
C GLU A 300 -19.67 0.27 9.06
N LEU A 301 -19.77 -1.03 8.78
CA LEU A 301 -20.27 -1.52 7.49
C LEU A 301 -21.79 -1.37 7.49
N THR A 302 -22.33 -0.66 6.48
CA THR A 302 -23.76 -0.30 6.45
C THR A 302 -24.60 -1.20 5.54
N SER A 303 -23.99 -2.26 4.98
CA SER A 303 -24.69 -3.23 4.14
C SER A 303 -25.70 -4.03 4.97
N PRO A 304 -26.93 -4.28 4.45
CA PRO A 304 -27.89 -5.17 5.10
C PRO A 304 -27.37 -6.59 5.34
N GLN A 305 -26.38 -7.04 4.58
CA GLN A 305 -25.77 -8.37 4.71
C GLN A 305 -25.06 -8.59 6.06
N VAL A 306 -24.68 -7.51 6.73
CA VAL A 306 -23.93 -7.54 8.00
C VAL A 306 -24.68 -6.89 9.16
N ALA A 307 -25.99 -6.64 9.01
CA ALA A 307 -26.79 -5.97 10.04
C ALA A 307 -26.73 -6.70 11.39
N ASP A 308 -26.68 -8.04 11.37
CA ASP A 308 -26.59 -8.88 12.57
C ASP A 308 -25.19 -9.47 12.80
N SER A 309 -24.17 -8.97 12.10
CA SER A 309 -22.81 -9.48 12.25
C SER A 309 -22.20 -9.01 13.58
N PRO A 310 -21.56 -9.91 14.36
CA PRO A 310 -20.84 -9.53 15.57
C PRO A 310 -19.47 -8.91 15.28
N THR A 311 -19.01 -8.92 14.03
CA THR A 311 -17.67 -8.46 13.64
C THR A 311 -17.50 -6.97 13.89
N ARG A 312 -16.47 -6.63 14.61
CA ARG A 312 -16.05 -5.22 14.82
C ARG A 312 -14.94 -4.86 13.84
N VAL A 313 -15.07 -3.73 13.18
CA VAL A 313 -14.05 -3.25 12.24
C VAL A 313 -13.43 -1.97 12.77
N HIS A 314 -12.10 -1.93 12.81
CA HIS A 314 -11.34 -0.76 13.22
C HIS A 314 -10.20 -0.51 12.24
N GLN A 315 -9.75 0.72 12.15
CA GLN A 315 -8.52 1.08 11.49
C GLN A 315 -7.56 1.75 12.46
N LEU A 316 -6.31 1.28 12.46
CA LEU A 316 -5.20 1.86 13.20
C LEU A 316 -4.20 2.41 12.20
N VAL A 317 -3.90 3.69 12.31
CA VAL A 317 -2.90 4.35 11.47
C VAL A 317 -1.80 4.87 12.37
N MET A 318 -0.57 4.54 12.01
CA MET A 318 0.61 4.98 12.73
C MET A 318 1.65 5.51 11.75
N SER A 319 2.03 6.75 11.95
CA SER A 319 3.03 7.44 11.15
C SER A 319 4.46 7.16 11.61
N PRO A 320 5.47 7.37 10.74
CA PRO A 320 6.87 7.32 11.15
C PRO A 320 7.16 8.28 12.31
N PHE A 321 7.87 7.83 13.34
CA PHE A 321 8.11 8.63 14.55
C PHE A 321 9.24 9.66 14.40
N ARG A 322 9.95 9.69 13.29
CA ARG A 322 11.09 10.59 13.10
C ARG A 322 10.90 11.67 12.03
N ASN A 323 9.73 11.69 11.38
CA ASN A 323 9.47 12.61 10.28
C ASN A 323 8.51 13.74 10.72
N PRO A 324 9.02 14.95 11.03
CA PRO A 324 8.16 16.05 11.49
C PRO A 324 7.31 16.60 10.35
N LEU A 325 6.01 16.55 10.54
CA LEU A 325 5.08 17.13 9.60
C LEU A 325 5.17 18.67 9.54
N GLN A 326 5.12 19.22 8.35
CA GLN A 326 5.07 20.67 8.16
C GLN A 326 3.84 21.29 8.86
N LYS A 327 3.98 22.51 9.39
CA LYS A 327 2.90 23.19 10.14
C LYS A 327 1.62 23.37 9.34
N SER A 328 1.74 23.61 8.03
CA SER A 328 0.62 23.72 7.07
C SER A 328 -0.19 22.42 6.98
N ILE A 329 0.48 21.29 6.81
CA ILE A 329 -0.16 19.98 6.69
C ILE A 329 -0.81 19.59 8.02
N ARG A 330 -0.16 19.86 9.16
CA ARG A 330 -0.79 19.69 10.49
C ARG A 330 -2.10 20.47 10.63
N ALA A 331 -2.15 21.69 10.12
CA ALA A 331 -3.38 22.49 10.13
C ALA A 331 -4.47 21.87 9.25
N VAL A 332 -4.12 21.39 8.04
CA VAL A 332 -5.03 20.69 7.14
C VAL A 332 -5.60 19.43 7.80
N ASN A 333 -4.76 18.59 8.40
CA ASN A 333 -5.20 17.37 9.09
C ASN A 333 -6.17 17.67 10.24
N ARG A 334 -5.89 18.71 11.04
CA ARG A 334 -6.80 19.13 12.12
C ARG A 334 -8.14 19.66 11.61
N LEU A 335 -8.14 20.38 10.50
CA LEU A 335 -9.37 20.90 9.88
C LEU A 335 -10.17 19.77 9.21
N SER A 336 -9.50 18.75 8.70
CA SER A 336 -10.12 17.61 8.01
C SER A 336 -11.05 16.77 8.87
N VAL A 337 -10.93 16.87 10.20
CA VAL A 337 -11.77 16.13 11.17
C VAL A 337 -12.72 17.03 11.96
N ARG A 338 -12.69 18.36 11.75
CA ARG A 338 -13.40 19.31 12.60
C ARG A 338 -14.39 20.17 11.86
N GLY A 339 -15.46 20.54 12.57
CA GLY A 339 -16.44 21.54 12.13
C GLY A 339 -17.20 21.14 10.85
N PRO A 340 -17.56 22.10 9.99
CA PRO A 340 -18.34 21.86 8.78
C PRO A 340 -17.52 21.34 7.59
N VAL A 341 -16.18 21.32 7.70
CA VAL A 341 -15.27 20.99 6.57
C VAL A 341 -15.55 19.61 5.98
N PRO A 342 -15.61 18.51 6.75
CA PRO A 342 -15.93 17.20 6.21
C PRO A 342 -17.29 17.17 5.49
N THR A 343 -18.29 17.84 6.05
CA THR A 343 -19.64 17.89 5.47
C THR A 343 -19.64 18.66 4.14
N LEU A 344 -18.89 19.74 4.06
CA LEU A 344 -18.77 20.54 2.84
C LEU A 344 -18.06 19.72 1.74
N MET A 345 -16.93 19.09 2.06
CA MET A 345 -16.18 18.26 1.11
C MET A 345 -17.02 17.07 0.62
N ARG A 346 -17.78 16.44 1.51
CA ARG A 346 -18.72 15.37 1.14
C ARG A 346 -19.79 15.87 0.16
N ARG A 347 -20.36 17.07 0.38
CA ARG A 347 -21.34 17.65 -0.54
C ARG A 347 -20.72 17.96 -1.91
N LEU A 348 -19.50 18.47 -1.95
CA LEU A 348 -18.77 18.73 -3.20
C LEU A 348 -18.50 17.43 -3.96
N ALA A 349 -18.03 16.40 -3.26
CA ALA A 349 -17.80 15.08 -3.86
C ALA A 349 -19.09 14.50 -4.45
N ARG A 350 -20.20 14.54 -3.71
CA ARG A 350 -21.52 14.11 -4.22
C ARG A 350 -21.97 14.91 -5.43
N ALA A 351 -21.79 16.23 -5.42
CA ALA A 351 -22.16 17.08 -6.57
C ALA A 351 -21.33 16.76 -7.82
N ALA A 352 -20.10 16.24 -7.65
CA ALA A 352 -19.27 15.74 -8.74
C ALA A 352 -19.64 14.32 -9.20
N GLY A 353 -20.56 13.64 -8.50
CA GLY A 353 -21.00 12.29 -8.85
C GLY A 353 -20.33 11.15 -8.08
N VAL A 354 -19.59 11.45 -7.01
CA VAL A 354 -19.02 10.43 -6.12
C VAL A 354 -20.15 9.72 -5.38
N ARG A 355 -20.20 8.39 -5.52
CA ARG A 355 -21.20 7.57 -4.82
C ARG A 355 -20.87 7.46 -3.34
N GLU A 356 -21.88 7.37 -2.48
CA GLU A 356 -21.66 7.06 -1.07
C GLU A 356 -21.28 5.58 -0.93
N PRO A 357 -20.19 5.29 -0.19
CA PRO A 357 -19.82 3.91 0.07
C PRO A 357 -20.76 3.27 1.09
N ALA A 358 -20.85 1.94 1.08
CA ALA A 358 -21.62 1.15 2.06
C ALA A 358 -20.86 1.03 3.40
N VAL A 359 -20.21 2.09 3.84
CA VAL A 359 -19.39 2.15 5.05
C VAL A 359 -19.44 3.55 5.65
N ARG A 360 -19.33 3.62 6.96
CA ARG A 360 -19.10 4.86 7.73
C ARG A 360 -17.94 4.63 8.67
N TRP A 361 -17.20 5.67 8.97
CA TRP A 361 -16.16 5.62 9.98
C TRP A 361 -16.14 6.89 10.80
N ARG A 362 -15.66 6.77 12.00
CA ARG A 362 -15.49 7.89 12.93
C ARG A 362 -14.22 7.75 13.74
N MET A 363 -13.64 8.86 14.07
CA MET A 363 -12.48 8.89 14.94
C MET A 363 -12.87 8.34 16.33
N ALA A 364 -12.22 7.27 16.77
CA ALA A 364 -12.37 6.72 18.12
C ALA A 364 -11.53 7.50 19.15
N CYS A 365 -10.39 8.05 18.70
CA CYS A 365 -9.57 8.98 19.47
C CYS A 365 -9.11 10.15 18.59
N GLY A 366 -8.70 11.25 19.21
CA GLY A 366 -8.26 12.43 18.47
C GLY A 366 -7.04 12.15 17.60
N VAL A 367 -6.97 12.80 16.43
CA VAL A 367 -5.81 12.75 15.53
C VAL A 367 -4.59 13.33 16.23
N ARG A 368 -3.54 12.53 16.35
CA ARG A 368 -2.22 12.99 16.80
C ARG A 368 -1.38 13.28 15.54
N VAL A 369 -1.03 14.54 15.40
CA VAL A 369 -0.22 15.08 14.28
C VAL A 369 1.20 15.41 14.76
N ASP A 370 1.60 14.85 15.87
CA ASP A 370 2.92 15.09 16.47
C ASP A 370 3.83 13.91 16.14
N ASN A 371 5.11 14.19 16.07
CA ASN A 371 6.14 13.17 15.86
C ASN A 371 6.12 12.16 17.00
N GLY A 372 5.58 11.09 16.84
CA GLY A 372 5.61 10.08 17.85
C GLY A 372 4.27 9.38 17.91
N GLY A 373 4.37 8.10 17.78
CA GLY A 373 3.25 7.21 17.86
C GLY A 373 2.38 7.46 19.09
N MET A 374 1.28 6.78 19.15
CA MET A 374 0.45 6.76 20.35
C MET A 374 1.29 6.24 21.52
N GLY A 375 1.86 7.14 22.29
CA GLY A 375 2.49 6.88 23.57
C GLY A 375 1.43 6.75 24.66
#